data_d474c40b111ba7d49661becce5568d87
#
_entry.id   d474c40b111ba7d49661becce5568d87
#
_cell.length_a   1.000
_cell.length_b   1.000
_cell.length_c   1.000
_cell.angle_alpha   90.00
_cell.angle_beta   90.00
_cell.angle_gamma   90.00
#
_symmetry.space_group_name_H-M   'P 1'
#
loop_
_entity.id
_entity.type
_entity.pdbx_description
1 polymer ?
#
loop_
_entity_poly.entity_id
_entity_poly.type
_entity_poly.pdbx_seq_one_letter_code
_entity_poly.pdbx_strand_id
1 'polypeptide(L)'
;MTTKIFVDTNIFIDVFTANPDFVSESKAVLELCEQNIIEGYTTASAITDIFYLIRKLLHDKEKAYQVLGHILNIIKVLPVTNEDVLNACAEHAYDFEDCLQATCAKANHCSAIVTRDEKGFKDFDITLLSPSALVDQYKPK
;
A
#
# COMPACT_ATOMS: atom_id res chain seq x y z
N MET A 1 0.07 19.48 -8.63
CA MET A 1 0.05 18.02 -8.89
C MET A 1 0.11 17.25 -7.59
N THR A 2 -0.71 16.23 -7.49
CA THR A 2 -0.78 15.41 -6.28
C THR A 2 0.34 14.36 -6.31
N THR A 3 1.01 14.18 -5.17
CA THR A 3 2.08 13.19 -5.05
C THR A 3 1.51 11.77 -5.08
N LYS A 4 2.11 10.90 -5.87
CA LYS A 4 1.72 9.48 -5.98
C LYS A 4 2.51 8.66 -4.99
N ILE A 5 1.82 7.99 -4.09
CA ILE A 5 2.41 7.17 -3.03
C ILE A 5 1.88 5.75 -3.12
N PHE A 6 2.78 4.78 -3.21
CA PHE A 6 2.38 3.38 -3.12
C PHE A 6 2.22 3.00 -1.65
N VAL A 7 1.07 2.40 -1.32
CA VAL A 7 0.73 2.04 0.07
C VAL A 7 0.90 0.53 0.24
N ASP A 8 1.83 0.13 1.09
CA ASP A 8 2.09 -1.28 1.37
C ASP A 8 0.90 -1.93 2.09
N THR A 9 0.69 -3.21 1.84
CA THR A 9 -0.43 -3.98 2.37
C THR A 9 -0.56 -3.87 3.88
N ASN A 10 0.56 -3.84 4.62
CA ASN A 10 0.52 -3.78 6.09
C ASN A 10 -0.15 -2.51 6.62
N ILE A 11 -0.17 -1.42 5.87
CA ILE A 11 -0.86 -0.19 6.27
C ILE A 11 -2.37 -0.47 6.40
N PHE A 12 -2.95 -1.16 5.42
CA PHE A 12 -4.37 -1.52 5.46
C PHE A 12 -4.67 -2.48 6.60
N ILE A 13 -3.81 -3.48 6.77
CA ILE A 13 -4.00 -4.50 7.81
C ILE A 13 -3.95 -3.87 9.21
N ASP A 14 -3.04 -2.93 9.44
CA ASP A 14 -2.95 -2.23 10.72
C ASP A 14 -4.26 -1.52 11.08
N VAL A 15 -4.91 -0.93 10.09
CA VAL A 15 -6.18 -0.23 10.32
C VAL A 15 -7.31 -1.22 10.59
N PHE A 16 -7.41 -2.31 9.82
CA PHE A 16 -8.49 -3.30 9.99
C PHE A 16 -8.37 -4.09 11.28
N THR A 17 -7.14 -4.40 11.69
CA THR A 17 -6.91 -5.13 12.94
C THR A 17 -6.86 -4.20 14.15
N ALA A 18 -6.92 -2.89 13.92
CA ALA A 18 -6.73 -1.87 14.97
C ALA A 18 -5.45 -2.14 15.76
N ASN A 19 -4.36 -2.45 15.03
CA ASN A 19 -3.07 -2.80 15.63
C ASN A 19 -2.62 -1.66 16.57
N PRO A 20 -2.55 -1.88 17.88
CA PRO A 20 -2.32 -0.81 18.84
C PRO A 20 -1.01 -0.06 18.64
N ASP A 21 -0.01 -0.71 18.03
CA ASP A 21 1.30 -0.10 17.82
C ASP A 21 1.34 0.81 16.59
N PHE A 22 0.46 0.56 15.60
CA PHE A 22 0.57 1.20 14.28
C PHE A 22 -0.71 1.83 13.76
N VAL A 23 -1.87 1.55 14.37
CA VAL A 23 -3.17 1.96 13.81
C VAL A 23 -3.27 3.48 13.61
N SER A 24 -2.79 4.26 14.57
CA SER A 24 -2.87 5.72 14.52
C SER A 24 -2.13 6.29 13.30
N GLU A 25 -0.91 5.84 13.08
CA GLU A 25 -0.07 6.31 11.99
C GLU A 25 -0.56 5.82 10.63
N SER A 26 -0.93 4.53 10.56
CA SER A 26 -1.45 3.93 9.31
C SER A 26 -2.78 4.55 8.92
N LYS A 27 -3.65 4.83 9.89
CA LYS A 27 -4.93 5.50 9.63
C LYS A 27 -4.71 6.91 9.09
N ALA A 28 -3.72 7.63 9.63
CA ALA A 28 -3.40 8.97 9.15
C ALA A 28 -2.96 8.97 7.67
N VAL A 29 -2.22 7.94 7.24
CA VAL A 29 -1.85 7.78 5.82
C VAL A 29 -3.10 7.63 4.96
N LEU A 30 -4.04 6.75 5.36
CA LEU A 30 -5.26 6.55 4.59
C LEU A 30 -6.15 7.79 4.57
N GLU A 31 -6.14 8.58 5.64
CA GLU A 31 -6.86 9.85 5.67
C GLU A 31 -6.29 10.86 4.67
N LEU A 32 -4.96 10.89 4.47
CA LEU A 32 -4.35 11.73 3.44
C LEU A 32 -4.84 11.33 2.04
N CYS A 33 -5.00 10.03 1.80
CA CYS A 33 -5.56 9.52 0.55
C CYS A 33 -7.03 9.91 0.39
N GLU A 34 -7.81 9.75 1.44
CA GLU A 34 -9.24 10.05 1.43
C GLU A 34 -9.50 11.53 1.16
N GLN A 35 -8.65 12.40 1.70
CA GLN A 35 -8.75 13.85 1.54
C GLN A 35 -8.11 14.33 0.23
N ASN A 36 -7.61 13.44 -0.60
CA ASN A 36 -6.94 13.75 -1.87
C ASN A 36 -5.70 14.65 -1.71
N ILE A 37 -5.07 14.60 -0.54
CA ILE A 37 -3.80 15.30 -0.29
C ILE A 37 -2.67 14.56 -1.00
N ILE A 38 -2.75 13.21 -1.00
CA ILE A 38 -1.89 12.35 -1.80
C ILE A 38 -2.76 11.43 -2.65
N GLU A 39 -2.19 10.89 -3.74
CA GLU A 39 -2.81 9.80 -4.48
C GLU A 39 -2.20 8.49 -3.99
N GLY A 40 -2.99 7.66 -3.31
CA GLY A 40 -2.56 6.35 -2.83
C GLY A 40 -2.79 5.27 -3.87
N TYR A 41 -1.82 4.38 -3.99
CA TYR A 41 -1.86 3.28 -4.96
C TYR A 41 -1.56 1.96 -4.29
N THR A 42 -2.15 0.89 -4.82
CA THR A 42 -1.78 -0.50 -4.51
C THR A 42 -1.84 -1.29 -5.81
N THR A 43 -1.41 -2.54 -5.79
CA THR A 43 -1.47 -3.38 -6.98
C THR A 43 -2.74 -4.23 -7.02
N ALA A 44 -3.14 -4.64 -8.21
CA ALA A 44 -4.25 -5.59 -8.39
C ALA A 44 -3.99 -6.90 -7.62
N SER A 45 -2.74 -7.36 -7.57
CA SER A 45 -2.38 -8.58 -6.83
C SER A 45 -2.55 -8.40 -5.32
N ALA A 46 -2.22 -7.22 -4.77
CA ALA A 46 -2.36 -6.95 -3.34
C ALA A 46 -3.82 -6.90 -2.90
N ILE A 47 -4.73 -6.46 -3.77
CA ILE A 47 -6.17 -6.35 -3.44
C ILE A 47 -6.76 -7.71 -3.05
N THR A 48 -6.39 -8.79 -3.73
CA THR A 48 -6.91 -10.13 -3.39
C THR A 48 -6.42 -10.58 -2.02
N ASP A 49 -5.17 -10.29 -1.69
CA ASP A 49 -4.61 -10.62 -0.37
C ASP A 49 -5.28 -9.80 0.74
N ILE A 50 -5.49 -8.50 0.50
CA ILE A 50 -6.19 -7.62 1.45
C ILE A 50 -7.60 -8.14 1.69
N PHE A 51 -8.34 -8.46 0.63
CA PHE A 51 -9.72 -8.98 0.76
C PHE A 51 -9.76 -10.29 1.53
N TYR A 52 -8.85 -11.22 1.21
CA TYR A 52 -8.78 -12.50 1.91
C TYR A 52 -8.59 -12.31 3.43
N LEU A 53 -7.66 -11.42 3.82
CA LEU A 53 -7.39 -11.14 5.22
C LEU A 53 -8.58 -10.48 5.92
N ILE A 54 -9.23 -9.52 5.26
CA ILE A 54 -10.42 -8.85 5.80
C ILE A 54 -11.54 -9.87 6.02
N ARG A 55 -11.80 -10.71 5.03
CA ARG A 55 -12.85 -11.73 5.12
C ARG A 55 -12.58 -12.70 6.25
N LYS A 56 -11.34 -13.12 6.40
CA LYS A 56 -10.93 -14.02 7.48
C LYS A 56 -11.15 -13.41 8.85
N LEU A 57 -10.84 -12.10 9.01
CA LEU A 57 -11.00 -11.39 10.27
C LEU A 57 -12.46 -11.14 10.62
N LEU A 58 -13.27 -10.74 9.65
CA LEU A 58 -14.66 -10.33 9.89
C LEU A 58 -15.63 -11.52 9.92
N HIS A 59 -15.26 -12.66 9.34
CA HIS A 59 -16.13 -13.85 9.19
C HIS A 59 -17.48 -13.52 8.52
N ASP A 60 -17.52 -12.48 7.67
CA ASP A 60 -18.73 -12.00 7.03
C ASP A 60 -18.38 -11.46 5.64
N LYS A 61 -18.82 -12.16 4.63
CA LYS A 61 -18.54 -11.82 3.23
C LYS A 61 -19.06 -10.43 2.86
N GLU A 62 -20.28 -10.11 3.27
CA GLU A 62 -20.89 -8.83 2.90
C GLU A 62 -20.16 -7.64 3.53
N LYS A 63 -19.77 -7.78 4.81
CA LYS A 63 -18.97 -6.75 5.47
C LYS A 63 -17.60 -6.61 4.81
N ALA A 64 -16.99 -7.73 4.40
CA ALA A 64 -15.70 -7.69 3.72
C ALA A 64 -15.78 -6.90 2.41
N TYR A 65 -16.86 -7.09 1.63
CA TYR A 65 -17.07 -6.31 0.40
C TYR A 65 -17.34 -4.84 0.68
N GLN A 66 -18.04 -4.51 1.76
CA GLN A 66 -18.24 -3.11 2.15
C GLN A 66 -16.90 -2.43 2.46
N VAL A 67 -16.03 -3.11 3.20
CA VAL A 67 -14.70 -2.60 3.52
C VAL A 67 -13.85 -2.45 2.25
N LEU A 68 -13.88 -3.45 1.38
CA LEU A 68 -13.15 -3.37 0.11
C LEU A 68 -13.63 -2.20 -0.74
N GLY A 69 -14.96 -2.02 -0.83
CA GLY A 69 -15.53 -0.87 -1.55
C GLY A 69 -15.05 0.46 -1.01
N HIS A 70 -14.94 0.57 0.31
CA HIS A 70 -14.42 1.78 0.96
C HIS A 70 -12.95 2.01 0.58
N ILE A 71 -12.14 0.97 0.61
CA ILE A 71 -10.73 1.05 0.18
C ILE A 71 -10.64 1.55 -1.25
N LEU A 72 -11.44 0.98 -2.16
CA LEU A 72 -11.40 1.33 -3.57
C LEU A 72 -11.87 2.76 -3.85
N ASN A 73 -12.57 3.38 -2.91
CA ASN A 73 -12.93 4.80 -3.02
C ASN A 73 -11.76 5.73 -2.71
N ILE A 74 -10.78 5.26 -1.94
CA ILE A 74 -9.67 6.12 -1.49
C ILE A 74 -8.32 5.75 -2.11
N ILE A 75 -8.19 4.53 -2.65
CA ILE A 75 -6.94 4.01 -3.22
C ILE A 75 -7.17 3.65 -4.69
N LYS A 76 -6.22 3.98 -5.54
CA LYS A 76 -6.21 3.56 -6.94
C LYS A 76 -5.45 2.25 -7.08
N VAL A 77 -5.91 1.40 -7.98
CA VAL A 77 -5.33 0.07 -8.18
C VAL A 77 -4.49 0.07 -9.46
N LEU A 78 -3.21 -0.28 -9.33
CA LEU A 78 -2.31 -0.39 -10.46
C LEU A 78 -2.45 -1.78 -11.11
N PRO A 79 -2.41 -1.85 -12.45
CA PRO A 79 -2.37 -3.14 -13.12
C PRO A 79 -1.05 -3.85 -12.83
N VAL A 80 -1.08 -5.17 -12.86
CA VAL A 80 0.13 -5.99 -12.85
C VAL A 80 0.21 -6.67 -14.21
N THR A 81 1.20 -6.27 -15.01
CA THR A 81 1.34 -6.78 -16.38
C THR A 81 2.30 -7.96 -16.43
N ASN A 82 2.26 -8.68 -17.56
CA ASN A 82 3.24 -9.73 -17.80
C ASN A 82 4.68 -9.20 -17.72
N GLU A 83 4.91 -8.01 -18.26
CA GLU A 83 6.23 -7.37 -18.23
C GLU A 83 6.68 -7.10 -16.78
N ASP A 84 5.76 -6.61 -15.93
CA ASP A 84 6.07 -6.38 -14.51
C ASP A 84 6.51 -7.67 -13.82
N VAL A 85 5.82 -8.76 -14.08
CA VAL A 85 6.14 -10.07 -13.50
C VAL A 85 7.52 -10.55 -13.98
N LEU A 86 7.80 -10.41 -15.27
CA LEU A 86 9.10 -10.81 -15.84
C LEU A 86 10.24 -9.97 -15.27
N ASN A 87 10.05 -8.67 -15.15
CA ASN A 87 11.05 -7.77 -14.59
C ASN A 87 11.32 -8.08 -13.12
N ALA A 88 10.27 -8.32 -12.33
CA ALA A 88 10.42 -8.68 -10.92
C ALA A 88 11.12 -10.05 -10.78
N CYS A 89 10.78 -11.01 -11.64
CA CYS A 89 11.43 -12.33 -11.63
C CYS A 89 12.94 -12.20 -11.88
N ALA A 90 13.34 -11.33 -12.80
CA ALA A 90 14.74 -11.13 -13.15
C ALA A 90 15.59 -10.60 -11.99
N GLU A 91 14.98 -9.91 -11.02
CA GLU A 91 15.66 -9.37 -9.86
C GLU A 91 16.13 -10.46 -8.88
N HIS A 92 15.48 -11.62 -8.87
CA HIS A 92 15.77 -12.72 -7.94
C HIS A 92 15.75 -12.28 -6.47
N ALA A 93 14.82 -11.35 -6.14
CA ALA A 93 14.67 -10.84 -4.78
C ALA A 93 14.21 -11.93 -3.82
N TYR A 94 14.58 -11.81 -2.55
CA TYR A 94 14.14 -12.75 -1.53
C TYR A 94 12.62 -12.81 -1.41
N ASP A 95 11.97 -11.63 -1.39
CA ASP A 95 10.51 -11.53 -1.36
C ASP A 95 10.01 -11.08 -2.73
N PHE A 96 9.44 -12.03 -3.47
CA PHE A 96 8.95 -11.75 -4.82
C PHE A 96 7.77 -10.79 -4.83
N GLU A 97 6.88 -10.90 -3.84
CA GLU A 97 5.70 -10.03 -3.76
C GLU A 97 6.10 -8.58 -3.55
N ASP A 98 7.01 -8.31 -2.60
CA ASP A 98 7.51 -6.96 -2.36
C ASP A 98 8.22 -6.42 -3.60
N CYS A 99 9.01 -7.27 -4.28
CA CYS A 99 9.69 -6.89 -5.51
C CYS A 99 8.69 -6.52 -6.61
N LEU A 100 7.64 -7.30 -6.77
CA LEU A 100 6.60 -7.04 -7.78
C LEU A 100 5.89 -5.71 -7.47
N GLN A 101 5.56 -5.46 -6.22
CA GLN A 101 4.94 -4.21 -5.81
C GLN A 101 5.84 -3.01 -6.11
N ALA A 102 7.12 -3.11 -5.77
CA ALA A 102 8.09 -2.05 -6.06
C ALA A 102 8.24 -1.82 -7.57
N THR A 103 8.26 -2.90 -8.36
CA THR A 103 8.32 -2.83 -9.82
C THR A 103 7.13 -2.06 -10.39
N CYS A 104 5.92 -2.39 -9.92
CA CYS A 104 4.70 -1.71 -10.36
C CYS A 104 4.67 -0.24 -9.92
N ALA A 105 5.11 0.03 -8.69
CA ALA A 105 5.16 1.40 -8.18
C ALA A 105 6.10 2.27 -9.03
N LYS A 106 7.27 1.76 -9.36
CA LYS A 106 8.24 2.47 -10.21
C LYS A 106 7.72 2.68 -11.62
N ALA A 107 7.12 1.64 -12.22
CA ALA A 107 6.59 1.71 -13.58
C ALA A 107 5.47 2.75 -13.70
N ASN A 108 4.77 3.04 -12.61
CA ASN A 108 3.67 3.99 -12.58
C ASN A 108 4.06 5.33 -11.94
N HIS A 109 5.35 5.57 -11.80
CA HIS A 109 5.91 6.85 -11.33
C HIS A 109 5.48 7.25 -9.92
N CYS A 110 5.29 6.28 -9.03
CA CYS A 110 5.09 6.57 -7.61
C CYS A 110 6.38 7.15 -7.05
N SER A 111 6.26 8.21 -6.25
CA SER A 111 7.41 8.92 -5.67
C SER A 111 8.05 8.12 -4.54
N ALA A 112 7.25 7.31 -3.84
CA ALA A 112 7.72 6.55 -2.69
C ALA A 112 6.77 5.40 -2.38
N ILE A 113 7.24 4.45 -1.58
CA ILE A 113 6.42 3.43 -0.95
C ILE A 113 6.31 3.81 0.53
N VAL A 114 5.08 3.91 1.05
CA VAL A 114 4.86 4.05 2.48
C VAL A 114 4.70 2.64 3.08
N THR A 115 5.54 2.32 4.05
CA THR A 115 5.57 1.00 4.68
C THR A 115 6.12 1.13 6.10
N ARG A 116 5.67 0.26 7.00
CA ARG A 116 6.31 0.15 8.32
C ARG A 116 7.41 -0.91 8.33
N ASP A 117 7.64 -1.59 7.21
CA ASP A 117 8.68 -2.60 7.05
C ASP A 117 9.65 -2.18 5.94
N GLU A 118 10.48 -1.19 6.24
CA GLU A 118 11.44 -0.68 5.24
C GLU A 118 12.46 -1.73 4.82
N LYS A 119 12.76 -2.70 5.69
CA LYS A 119 13.74 -3.75 5.38
C LYS A 119 13.31 -4.62 4.20
N GLY A 120 12.01 -4.87 4.05
CA GLY A 120 11.49 -5.67 2.95
C GLY A 120 11.68 -5.03 1.59
N PHE A 121 11.84 -3.71 1.54
CA PHE A 121 11.94 -2.95 0.29
C PHE A 121 13.31 -2.30 0.07
N LYS A 122 14.26 -2.43 1.01
CA LYS A 122 15.50 -1.65 0.98
C LYS A 122 16.38 -1.88 -0.26
N ASP A 123 16.26 -3.05 -0.88
CA ASP A 123 17.08 -3.41 -2.04
C ASP A 123 16.45 -2.95 -3.37
N PHE A 124 15.28 -2.35 -3.31
CA PHE A 124 14.60 -1.84 -4.50
C PHE A 124 14.86 -0.34 -4.62
N ASP A 125 15.09 0.10 -5.85
CA ASP A 125 15.46 1.49 -6.13
C ASP A 125 14.22 2.39 -6.12
N ILE A 126 13.67 2.63 -4.93
CA ILE A 126 12.53 3.52 -4.71
C ILE A 126 12.61 4.09 -3.30
N THR A 127 12.19 5.34 -3.14
CA THR A 127 12.17 6.01 -1.83
C THR A 127 11.20 5.29 -0.90
N LEU A 128 11.62 5.05 0.34
CA LEU A 128 10.78 4.44 1.37
C LEU A 128 10.47 5.46 2.44
N LEU A 129 9.22 5.50 2.88
CA LEU A 129 8.77 6.38 3.96
C LEU A 129 8.01 5.55 5.00
N SER A 130 8.29 5.78 6.27
CA SER A 130 7.41 5.28 7.32
C SER A 130 6.10 6.06 7.31
N PRO A 131 5.02 5.51 7.89
CA PRO A 131 3.77 6.27 7.99
C PRO A 131 3.95 7.63 8.67
N SER A 132 4.70 7.69 9.77
CA SER A 132 4.93 8.95 10.47
C SER A 132 5.74 9.93 9.64
N ALA A 133 6.77 9.47 8.93
CA ALA A 133 7.57 10.33 8.06
C ALA A 133 6.74 10.94 6.94
N LEU A 134 5.86 10.14 6.32
CA LEU A 134 4.97 10.65 5.28
C LEU A 134 4.01 11.70 5.84
N VAL A 135 3.35 11.38 6.96
CA VAL A 135 2.37 12.28 7.57
C VAL A 135 3.01 13.60 7.98
N ASP A 136 4.23 13.54 8.51
CA ASP A 136 4.96 14.74 8.94
C ASP A 136 5.22 15.73 7.80
N GLN A 137 5.33 15.24 6.55
CA GLN A 137 5.52 16.11 5.38
C GLN A 137 4.30 16.99 5.11
N TYR A 138 3.13 16.61 5.61
CA TYR A 138 1.86 17.30 5.36
C TYR A 138 1.28 17.97 6.59
N LYS A 139 2.00 17.95 7.72
CA LYS A 139 1.56 18.69 8.91
C LYS A 139 1.79 20.17 8.72
N PRO A 140 0.89 21.03 9.25
CA PRO A 140 1.12 22.46 9.26
C PRO A 140 2.40 22.81 10.01
N LYS A 141 3.15 23.73 9.46
CA LYS A 141 4.36 24.25 10.13
C LYS A 141 3.98 25.25 11.20
#